data_6c7c246505f9b69d910dffb4c77b3353
#
_entry.id   6c7c246505f9b69d910dffb4c77b3353
#
_cell.length_a   1.000
_cell.length_b   1.000
_cell.length_c   1.000
_cell.angle_alpha   90.00
_cell.angle_beta   90.00
_cell.angle_gamma   90.00
#
_symmetry.space_group_name_H-M   'P 1'
#
loop_
_entity.id
_entity.type
_entity.pdbx_description
1 polymer ?
#
loop_
_entity_poly.entity_id
_entity_poly.type
_entity_poly.pdbx_seq_one_letter_code
_entity_poly.pdbx_strand_id
1 'polypeptide(L)'
;MSFLVEPPALPVPQLHDEELAELNAEFERLPAPKIIQWAVDNYSPHLCLAASMQDAVLIDLATRIDPGIEVVFIDTGYHFPETLETVEVVRKRYGLNLRMMTVAPHAEELWKLDPEGCCSAVKVGQLDRALAGKAAWMSGLRRDEAPSRAGAPIVARDLRGLVKINPLATWPDLDVQGYIADHDVPVNPLLHRGYTSIGCQPCTHLPGDPDDPRSGRWAGLGKTECGIHM
;
A
#
# COMPACT_ATOMS: atom_id res chain seq x y z
N MET A 1 7.41 11.53 -40.27
CA MET A 1 7.02 11.87 -38.90
C MET A 1 5.60 11.39 -38.69
N SER A 2 5.43 10.22 -38.08
CA SER A 2 4.11 9.68 -37.76
C SER A 2 3.72 10.22 -36.39
N PHE A 3 2.71 11.13 -36.39
CA PHE A 3 2.10 11.56 -35.14
C PHE A 3 1.23 10.40 -34.65
N LEU A 4 1.72 9.64 -33.68
CA LEU A 4 0.90 8.72 -32.90
C LEU A 4 -0.05 9.61 -32.08
N VAL A 5 -1.29 9.74 -32.55
CA VAL A 5 -2.38 10.32 -31.77
C VAL A 5 -2.64 9.30 -30.65
N GLU A 6 -2.32 9.66 -29.42
CA GLU A 6 -2.76 8.85 -28.27
C GLU A 6 -4.28 8.72 -28.33
N PRO A 7 -4.84 7.52 -28.18
CA PRO A 7 -6.28 7.37 -28.11
C PRO A 7 -6.81 8.20 -26.93
N PRO A 8 -8.00 8.82 -27.06
CA PRO A 8 -8.57 9.57 -25.96
C PRO A 8 -8.66 8.67 -24.73
N ALA A 9 -8.14 9.14 -23.59
CA ALA A 9 -8.27 8.44 -22.34
C ALA A 9 -9.74 8.13 -22.08
N LEU A 10 -10.07 6.87 -21.79
CA LEU A 10 -11.43 6.49 -21.43
C LEU A 10 -11.87 7.36 -20.24
N PRO A 11 -13.12 7.84 -20.22
CA PRO A 11 -13.58 8.65 -19.10
C PRO A 11 -13.51 7.80 -17.82
N VAL A 12 -12.70 8.27 -16.89
CA VAL A 12 -12.55 7.61 -15.58
C VAL A 12 -13.84 7.82 -14.79
N PRO A 13 -14.42 6.78 -14.14
CA PRO A 13 -15.62 6.91 -13.36
C PRO A 13 -15.48 7.99 -12.28
N GLN A 14 -16.42 8.93 -12.25
CA GLN A 14 -16.55 9.96 -11.21
C GLN A 14 -17.58 9.43 -10.18
N LEU A 15 -17.11 8.69 -9.18
CA LEU A 15 -17.99 8.14 -8.15
C LEU A 15 -18.43 9.23 -7.17
N HIS A 16 -19.73 9.31 -6.89
CA HIS A 16 -20.28 10.15 -5.83
C HIS A 16 -20.27 9.41 -4.48
N ASP A 17 -20.44 10.12 -3.38
CA ASP A 17 -20.35 9.53 -2.05
C ASP A 17 -21.40 8.43 -1.82
N GLU A 18 -22.60 8.56 -2.41
CA GLU A 18 -23.66 7.55 -2.37
C GLU A 18 -23.21 6.26 -3.08
N GLU A 19 -22.62 6.38 -4.28
CA GLU A 19 -22.09 5.25 -5.04
C GLU A 19 -20.93 4.56 -4.31
N LEU A 20 -20.05 5.35 -3.66
CA LEU A 20 -18.98 4.81 -2.82
C LEU A 20 -19.53 4.02 -1.63
N ALA A 21 -20.61 4.49 -1.01
CA ALA A 21 -21.27 3.78 0.10
C ALA A 21 -21.91 2.47 -0.37
N GLU A 22 -22.57 2.46 -1.52
CA GLU A 22 -23.16 1.27 -2.13
C GLU A 22 -22.09 0.24 -2.48
N LEU A 23 -21.00 0.68 -3.12
CA LEU A 23 -19.84 -0.18 -3.44
C LEU A 23 -19.21 -0.78 -2.19
N ASN A 24 -19.06 -0.01 -1.11
CA ASN A 24 -18.55 -0.56 0.15
C ASN A 24 -19.45 -1.68 0.68
N ALA A 25 -20.77 -1.47 0.69
CA ALA A 25 -21.72 -2.47 1.16
C ALA A 25 -21.72 -3.76 0.30
N GLU A 26 -21.51 -3.61 -1.01
CA GLU A 26 -21.34 -4.73 -1.92
C GLU A 26 -20.01 -5.46 -1.68
N PHE A 27 -18.90 -4.71 -1.60
CA PHE A 27 -17.54 -5.24 -1.49
C PHE A 27 -17.26 -5.95 -0.17
N GLU A 28 -18.00 -5.65 0.90
CA GLU A 28 -17.95 -6.42 2.16
C GLU A 28 -18.19 -7.93 1.96
N ARG A 29 -18.85 -8.31 0.88
CA ARG A 29 -19.23 -9.69 0.57
C ARG A 29 -18.43 -10.30 -0.57
N LEU A 30 -17.59 -9.50 -1.23
CA LEU A 30 -16.82 -9.95 -2.37
C LEU A 30 -15.41 -10.42 -1.96
N PRO A 31 -14.87 -11.46 -2.61
CA PRO A 31 -13.48 -11.84 -2.43
C PRO A 31 -12.56 -10.77 -3.05
N ALA A 32 -11.39 -10.56 -2.44
CA ALA A 32 -10.41 -9.56 -2.87
C ALA A 32 -10.10 -9.57 -4.39
N PRO A 33 -9.96 -10.74 -5.08
CA PRO A 33 -9.74 -10.75 -6.52
C PRO A 33 -10.85 -10.07 -7.33
N LYS A 34 -12.11 -10.12 -6.87
CA LYS A 34 -13.22 -9.43 -7.55
C LYS A 34 -13.16 -7.93 -7.38
N ILE A 35 -12.74 -7.45 -6.22
CA ILE A 35 -12.52 -6.02 -5.94
C ILE A 35 -11.36 -5.49 -6.79
N ILE A 36 -10.28 -6.26 -6.89
CA ILE A 36 -9.11 -5.92 -7.73
C ILE A 36 -9.51 -5.89 -9.21
N GLN A 37 -10.28 -6.89 -9.69
CA GLN A 37 -10.77 -6.93 -11.06
C GLN A 37 -11.61 -5.68 -11.37
N TRP A 38 -12.55 -5.32 -10.46
CA TRP A 38 -13.33 -4.10 -10.60
C TRP A 38 -12.44 -2.85 -10.70
N ALA A 39 -11.40 -2.75 -9.86
CA ALA A 39 -10.47 -1.63 -9.91
C ALA A 39 -9.72 -1.54 -11.24
N VAL A 40 -9.24 -2.68 -11.76
CA VAL A 40 -8.56 -2.77 -13.05
C VAL A 40 -9.51 -2.37 -14.20
N ASP A 41 -10.72 -2.92 -14.23
CA ASP A 41 -11.69 -2.68 -15.30
C ASP A 41 -12.12 -1.21 -15.40
N ASN A 42 -12.18 -0.50 -14.26
CA ASN A 42 -12.66 0.86 -14.19
C ASN A 42 -11.57 1.93 -14.25
N TYR A 43 -10.33 1.60 -13.88
CA TYR A 43 -9.29 2.62 -13.71
C TYR A 43 -8.00 2.40 -14.50
N SER A 44 -7.75 1.22 -15.09
CA SER A 44 -6.56 1.06 -15.95
C SER A 44 -6.66 1.94 -17.21
N PRO A 45 -5.55 2.60 -17.63
CA PRO A 45 -4.17 2.55 -17.09
C PRO A 45 -3.90 3.56 -15.97
N HIS A 46 -4.91 4.28 -15.46
CA HIS A 46 -4.78 5.31 -14.42
C HIS A 46 -4.85 4.75 -13.00
N LEU A 47 -4.57 3.44 -12.83
CA LEU A 47 -4.50 2.71 -11.57
C LEU A 47 -3.03 2.43 -11.21
N CYS A 48 -2.72 2.39 -9.91
CA CYS A 48 -1.48 1.80 -9.40
C CYS A 48 -1.73 1.15 -8.03
N LEU A 49 -0.73 0.38 -7.57
CA LEU A 49 -0.72 -0.27 -6.27
C LEU A 49 0.44 0.29 -5.45
N ALA A 50 0.18 0.82 -4.25
CA ALA A 50 1.23 1.24 -3.32
C ALA A 50 1.56 0.10 -2.36
N ALA A 51 2.82 -0.35 -2.35
CA ALA A 51 3.29 -1.48 -1.55
C ALA A 51 4.30 -1.04 -0.48
N SER A 52 4.19 -1.64 0.72
CA SER A 52 5.15 -1.46 1.82
C SER A 52 6.26 -2.52 1.84
N MET A 53 6.08 -3.61 1.10
CA MET A 53 6.96 -4.78 1.05
C MET A 53 7.13 -5.48 2.42
N GLN A 54 6.08 -5.45 3.23
CA GLN A 54 5.97 -6.33 4.40
C GLN A 54 5.65 -7.76 3.95
N ASP A 55 4.69 -7.88 3.05
CA ASP A 55 4.35 -9.08 2.28
C ASP A 55 3.97 -8.67 0.85
N ALA A 56 3.82 -9.64 -0.03
CA ALA A 56 3.45 -9.43 -1.42
C ALA A 56 2.05 -9.95 -1.78
N VAL A 57 1.15 -10.16 -0.80
CA VAL A 57 -0.18 -10.75 -1.04
C VAL A 57 -1.00 -9.93 -2.03
N LEU A 58 -1.11 -8.61 -1.82
CA LEU A 58 -1.84 -7.76 -2.76
C LEU A 58 -1.18 -7.71 -4.14
N ILE A 59 0.14 -7.77 -4.20
CA ILE A 59 0.90 -7.80 -5.47
C ILE A 59 0.61 -9.12 -6.21
N ASP A 60 0.66 -10.27 -5.52
CA ASP A 60 0.37 -11.57 -6.12
C ASP A 60 -1.04 -11.61 -6.70
N LEU A 61 -2.03 -11.17 -5.93
CA LEU A 61 -3.42 -11.10 -6.38
C LEU A 61 -3.59 -10.16 -7.59
N ALA A 62 -3.00 -8.96 -7.52
CA ALA A 62 -3.15 -7.97 -8.56
C ALA A 62 -2.45 -8.37 -9.87
N THR A 63 -1.23 -8.92 -9.80
CA THR A 63 -0.48 -9.34 -10.99
C THR A 63 -1.07 -10.56 -11.69
N ARG A 64 -1.86 -11.39 -10.99
CA ARG A 64 -2.65 -12.47 -11.62
C ARG A 64 -3.81 -11.92 -12.47
N ILE A 65 -4.29 -10.72 -12.19
CA ILE A 65 -5.39 -10.05 -12.89
C ILE A 65 -4.84 -9.14 -13.98
N ASP A 66 -3.90 -8.28 -13.62
CA ASP A 66 -3.18 -7.37 -14.53
C ASP A 66 -1.67 -7.49 -14.31
N PRO A 67 -0.96 -8.32 -15.12
CA PRO A 67 0.48 -8.47 -15.01
C PRO A 67 1.28 -7.17 -15.26
N GLY A 68 0.65 -6.19 -15.89
CA GLY A 68 1.25 -4.89 -16.22
C GLY A 68 0.99 -3.80 -15.18
N ILE A 69 0.23 -4.09 -14.13
CA ILE A 69 -0.13 -3.09 -13.11
C ILE A 69 1.10 -2.39 -12.54
N GLU A 70 1.04 -1.05 -12.46
CA GLU A 70 2.12 -0.28 -11.85
C GLU A 70 2.14 -0.48 -10.33
N VAL A 71 3.27 -0.95 -9.81
CA VAL A 71 3.51 -1.08 -8.36
C VAL A 71 4.44 0.05 -7.92
N VAL A 72 3.99 0.84 -6.95
CA VAL A 72 4.75 1.96 -6.39
C VAL A 72 5.36 1.54 -5.06
N PHE A 73 6.67 1.68 -4.93
CA PHE A 73 7.39 1.56 -3.67
C PHE A 73 8.07 2.88 -3.34
N ILE A 74 7.90 3.35 -2.11
CA ILE A 74 8.53 4.59 -1.64
C ILE A 74 9.77 4.21 -0.84
N ASP A 75 10.95 4.42 -1.44
CA ASP A 75 12.21 4.30 -0.72
C ASP A 75 12.49 5.59 0.05
N THR A 76 12.33 5.50 1.36
CA THR A 76 12.54 6.62 2.28
C THR A 76 14.01 6.87 2.64
N GLY A 77 14.92 5.98 2.21
CA GLY A 77 16.32 5.97 2.66
C GLY A 77 16.52 5.47 4.10
N TYR A 78 15.43 5.09 4.80
CA TYR A 78 15.46 4.59 6.18
C TYR A 78 14.95 3.14 6.29
N HIS A 79 14.81 2.42 5.20
CA HIS A 79 14.35 1.04 5.25
C HIS A 79 15.40 0.09 5.85
N PHE A 80 14.91 -1.01 6.42
CA PHE A 80 15.78 -2.14 6.72
C PHE A 80 16.38 -2.70 5.43
N PRO A 81 17.61 -3.23 5.46
CA PRO A 81 18.19 -3.96 4.33
C PRO A 81 17.27 -5.08 3.83
N GLU A 82 16.64 -5.81 4.75
CA GLU A 82 15.68 -6.90 4.45
C GLU A 82 14.46 -6.40 3.64
N THR A 83 14.01 -5.17 3.89
CA THR A 83 12.93 -4.58 3.09
C THR A 83 13.37 -4.34 1.65
N LEU A 84 14.57 -3.82 1.44
CA LEU A 84 15.12 -3.59 0.09
C LEU A 84 15.42 -4.91 -0.63
N GLU A 85 15.89 -5.93 0.07
CA GLU A 85 16.04 -7.29 -0.45
C GLU A 85 14.68 -7.87 -0.87
N THR A 86 13.64 -7.67 -0.05
CA THR A 86 12.27 -8.10 -0.38
C THR A 86 11.76 -7.43 -1.65
N VAL A 87 12.00 -6.13 -1.85
CA VAL A 87 11.69 -5.42 -3.10
C VAL A 87 12.26 -6.16 -4.31
N GLU A 88 13.55 -6.52 -4.25
CA GLU A 88 14.22 -7.20 -5.37
C GLU A 88 13.70 -8.62 -5.61
N VAL A 89 13.40 -9.38 -4.54
CA VAL A 89 12.80 -10.71 -4.64
C VAL A 89 11.43 -10.63 -5.30
N VAL A 90 10.56 -9.73 -4.83
CA VAL A 90 9.19 -9.54 -5.33
C VAL A 90 9.23 -9.04 -6.78
N ARG A 91 10.09 -8.06 -7.08
CA ARG A 91 10.27 -7.53 -8.44
C ARG A 91 10.62 -8.63 -9.45
N LYS A 92 11.57 -9.50 -9.09
CA LYS A 92 12.01 -10.60 -9.95
C LYS A 92 10.95 -11.69 -10.10
N ARG A 93 10.29 -12.06 -8.99
CA ARG A 93 9.30 -13.14 -8.98
C ARG A 93 8.10 -12.82 -9.89
N TYR A 94 7.60 -11.59 -9.85
CA TYR A 94 6.41 -11.20 -10.60
C TYR A 94 6.70 -10.43 -11.89
N GLY A 95 7.96 -10.14 -12.21
CA GLY A 95 8.32 -9.32 -13.36
C GLY A 95 7.70 -7.92 -13.29
N LEU A 96 7.68 -7.31 -12.09
CA LEU A 96 6.88 -6.12 -11.78
C LEU A 96 7.21 -4.91 -12.66
N ASN A 97 6.18 -4.22 -13.09
CA ASN A 97 6.24 -2.81 -13.50
C ASN A 97 6.40 -1.94 -12.23
N LEU A 98 7.62 -1.97 -11.66
CA LEU A 98 7.93 -1.33 -10.38
C LEU A 98 8.43 0.10 -10.60
N ARG A 99 7.74 1.05 -9.97
CA ARG A 99 8.17 2.44 -9.85
C ARG A 99 8.69 2.71 -8.44
N MET A 100 10.00 2.87 -8.31
CA MET A 100 10.63 3.27 -7.05
C MET A 100 10.63 4.80 -6.93
N MET A 101 10.03 5.29 -5.87
CA MET A 101 10.02 6.72 -5.51
C MET A 101 11.10 6.96 -4.46
N THR A 102 12.28 7.34 -4.91
CA THR A 102 13.42 7.61 -4.03
C THR A 102 13.33 9.04 -3.48
N VAL A 103 13.50 9.17 -2.19
CA VAL A 103 13.54 10.46 -1.51
C VAL A 103 14.88 11.13 -1.74
N ALA A 104 14.87 12.45 -1.98
CA ALA A 104 16.11 13.23 -2.02
C ALA A 104 16.88 13.11 -0.70
N PRO A 105 18.21 13.21 -0.70
CA PRO A 105 19.00 13.23 0.53
C PRO A 105 18.44 14.24 1.51
N HIS A 106 18.19 13.81 2.73
CA HIS A 106 17.63 14.62 3.81
C HIS A 106 18.51 14.49 5.06
N ALA A 107 18.25 15.28 6.08
CA ALA A 107 19.03 15.24 7.31
C ALA A 107 19.02 13.83 7.90
N GLU A 108 20.18 13.32 8.28
CA GLU A 108 20.40 11.92 8.71
C GLU A 108 19.46 11.48 9.84
N GLU A 109 19.05 12.42 10.71
CA GLU A 109 18.17 12.16 11.84
C GLU A 109 16.80 12.86 11.73
N LEU A 110 16.31 13.18 10.53
CA LEU A 110 15.03 13.90 10.36
C LEU A 110 13.87 13.17 11.09
N TRP A 111 13.87 11.85 11.07
CA TRP A 111 12.87 11.04 11.78
C TRP A 111 12.83 11.27 13.29
N LYS A 112 13.95 11.74 13.87
CA LYS A 112 14.09 12.04 15.31
C LYS A 112 13.83 13.52 15.61
N LEU A 113 14.30 14.41 14.73
CA LEU A 113 14.18 15.85 14.90
C LEU A 113 12.77 16.37 14.59
N ASP A 114 12.15 15.80 13.55
CA ASP A 114 10.80 16.15 13.11
C ASP A 114 10.09 14.90 12.54
N PRO A 115 9.57 14.00 13.41
CA PRO A 115 8.90 12.77 12.96
C PRO A 115 7.67 13.01 12.08
N GLU A 116 6.93 14.11 12.32
CA GLU A 116 5.75 14.46 11.51
C GLU A 116 6.17 14.96 10.14
N GLY A 117 7.12 15.87 10.06
CA GLY A 117 7.67 16.36 8.79
C GLY A 117 8.37 15.25 8.00
N CYS A 118 9.07 14.34 8.67
CA CYS A 118 9.66 13.18 8.02
C CYS A 118 8.59 12.31 7.32
N CYS A 119 7.50 11.99 8.01
CA CYS A 119 6.44 11.18 7.40
C CYS A 119 5.66 11.95 6.33
N SER A 120 5.35 13.23 6.55
CA SER A 120 4.56 14.03 5.61
C SER A 120 5.38 14.42 4.37
N ALA A 121 6.51 15.11 4.54
CA ALA A 121 7.30 15.61 3.41
C ALA A 121 8.04 14.48 2.67
N VAL A 122 8.63 13.53 3.41
CA VAL A 122 9.48 12.50 2.84
C VAL A 122 8.63 11.37 2.24
N LYS A 123 7.63 10.89 2.95
CA LYS A 123 6.87 9.70 2.52
C LYS A 123 5.59 10.07 1.78
N VAL A 124 4.73 10.89 2.36
CA VAL A 124 3.45 11.28 1.74
C VAL A 124 3.68 12.10 0.49
N GLY A 125 4.62 13.07 0.50
CA GLY A 125 4.96 13.86 -0.68
C GLY A 125 5.49 13.02 -1.86
N GLN A 126 6.15 11.86 -1.60
CA GLN A 126 6.53 10.95 -2.68
C GLN A 126 5.33 10.16 -3.21
N LEU A 127 4.41 9.77 -2.33
CA LEU A 127 3.15 9.16 -2.77
C LEU A 127 2.37 10.13 -3.66
N ASP A 128 2.27 11.40 -3.29
CA ASP A 128 1.58 12.42 -4.11
C ASP A 128 2.18 12.53 -5.51
N ARG A 129 3.50 12.50 -5.62
CA ARG A 129 4.20 12.48 -6.92
C ARG A 129 3.94 11.20 -7.71
N ALA A 130 3.89 10.05 -7.04
CA ALA A 130 3.59 8.77 -7.69
C ALA A 130 2.16 8.73 -8.21
N LEU A 131 1.23 9.32 -7.49
CA LEU A 131 -0.19 9.36 -7.82
C LEU A 131 -0.57 10.48 -8.79
N ALA A 132 0.37 11.36 -9.15
CA ALA A 132 0.12 12.38 -10.16
C ALA A 132 -0.32 11.75 -11.50
N GLY A 133 -1.48 12.15 -12.02
CA GLY A 133 -2.07 11.60 -13.24
C GLY A 133 -2.78 10.25 -13.08
N LYS A 134 -2.86 9.73 -11.85
CA LYS A 134 -3.71 8.56 -11.52
C LYS A 134 -5.13 9.00 -11.18
N ALA A 135 -6.07 8.10 -11.35
CA ALA A 135 -7.46 8.27 -10.96
C ALA A 135 -7.79 7.43 -9.70
N ALA A 136 -7.09 6.31 -9.55
CA ALA A 136 -7.25 5.43 -8.42
C ALA A 136 -5.93 4.78 -8.00
N TRP A 137 -5.90 4.29 -6.77
CA TRP A 137 -4.79 3.50 -6.26
C TRP A 137 -5.24 2.46 -5.24
N MET A 138 -4.52 1.34 -5.20
CA MET A 138 -4.76 0.27 -4.25
C MET A 138 -3.73 0.26 -3.12
N SER A 139 -4.14 -0.16 -1.93
CA SER A 139 -3.24 -0.43 -0.81
C SER A 139 -3.62 -1.73 -0.08
N GLY A 140 -2.63 -2.35 0.55
CA GLY A 140 -2.82 -3.56 1.35
C GLY A 140 -3.30 -3.29 2.78
N LEU A 141 -3.95 -2.15 3.05
CA LEU A 141 -4.49 -1.85 4.37
C LEU A 141 -5.52 -2.88 4.79
N ARG A 142 -5.40 -3.39 6.03
CA ARG A 142 -6.36 -4.31 6.65
C ARG A 142 -6.89 -3.72 7.96
N ARG A 143 -8.17 -3.99 8.24
CA ARG A 143 -8.82 -3.53 9.49
C ARG A 143 -8.23 -4.20 10.73
N ASP A 144 -7.77 -5.45 10.57
CA ASP A 144 -7.20 -6.27 11.63
C ASP A 144 -5.81 -5.81 12.10
N GLU A 145 -5.15 -4.92 11.35
CA GLU A 145 -3.78 -4.49 11.68
C GLU A 145 -3.70 -3.52 12.87
N ALA A 146 -4.78 -2.76 13.16
CA ALA A 146 -4.81 -1.82 14.27
C ALA A 146 -6.23 -1.35 14.60
N PRO A 147 -6.53 -1.00 15.86
CA PRO A 147 -7.80 -0.40 16.24
C PRO A 147 -8.16 0.86 15.44
N SER A 148 -7.15 1.69 15.10
CA SER A 148 -7.32 2.88 14.27
C SER A 148 -7.82 2.58 12.84
N ARG A 149 -7.70 1.33 12.38
CA ARG A 149 -8.08 0.86 11.05
C ARG A 149 -9.38 0.08 11.02
N ALA A 150 -9.97 -0.24 12.17
CA ALA A 150 -11.15 -1.10 12.27
C ALA A 150 -12.33 -0.65 11.40
N GLY A 151 -12.49 0.65 11.19
CA GLY A 151 -13.53 1.23 10.33
C GLY A 151 -13.07 1.59 8.90
N ALA A 152 -11.88 1.14 8.46
CA ALA A 152 -11.37 1.52 7.15
C ALA A 152 -12.29 1.04 6.02
N PRO A 153 -12.69 1.91 5.08
CA PRO A 153 -13.51 1.53 3.94
C PRO A 153 -12.71 0.69 2.95
N ILE A 154 -13.40 -0.17 2.20
CA ILE A 154 -12.80 -0.93 1.09
C ILE A 154 -12.55 0.00 -0.09
N VAL A 155 -13.49 0.91 -0.38
CA VAL A 155 -13.35 1.95 -1.39
C VAL A 155 -13.75 3.30 -0.82
N ALA A 156 -12.94 4.32 -1.04
CA ALA A 156 -13.21 5.68 -0.58
C ALA A 156 -12.52 6.70 -1.48
N ARG A 157 -12.94 7.96 -1.38
CA ARG A 157 -12.17 9.08 -1.92
C ARG A 157 -11.12 9.49 -0.88
N ASP A 158 -9.87 9.55 -1.30
CA ASP A 158 -8.79 10.04 -0.43
C ASP A 158 -8.73 11.58 -0.40
N LEU A 159 -7.85 12.13 0.43
CA LEU A 159 -7.67 13.59 0.56
C LEU A 159 -7.21 14.28 -0.74
N ARG A 160 -6.73 13.52 -1.73
CA ARG A 160 -6.32 14.01 -3.06
C ARG A 160 -7.48 14.03 -4.04
N GLY A 161 -8.64 13.49 -3.65
CA GLY A 161 -9.79 13.29 -4.52
C GLY A 161 -9.69 12.03 -5.38
N LEU A 162 -8.68 11.19 -5.20
CA LEU A 162 -8.52 9.93 -5.91
C LEU A 162 -9.33 8.82 -5.26
N VAL A 163 -9.71 7.81 -6.05
CA VAL A 163 -10.35 6.61 -5.50
C VAL A 163 -9.28 5.71 -4.90
N LYS A 164 -9.35 5.51 -3.59
CA LYS A 164 -8.51 4.60 -2.83
C LYS A 164 -9.24 3.29 -2.61
N ILE A 165 -8.60 2.17 -2.94
CA ILE A 165 -9.18 0.83 -2.83
C ILE A 165 -8.29 -0.01 -1.91
N ASN A 166 -8.89 -0.66 -0.92
CA ASN A 166 -8.25 -1.55 0.04
C ASN A 166 -8.83 -2.95 -0.12
N PRO A 167 -8.42 -3.75 -1.11
CA PRO A 167 -9.06 -5.03 -1.41
C PRO A 167 -8.94 -6.06 -0.30
N LEU A 168 -7.94 -5.91 0.58
CA LEU A 168 -7.68 -6.79 1.72
C LEU A 168 -8.28 -6.26 3.03
N ALA A 169 -9.08 -5.18 3.01
CA ALA A 169 -9.56 -4.51 4.22
C ALA A 169 -10.24 -5.46 5.21
N THR A 170 -10.98 -6.44 4.72
CA THR A 170 -11.74 -7.42 5.53
C THR A 170 -10.96 -8.70 5.86
N TRP A 171 -9.73 -8.86 5.35
CA TRP A 171 -8.95 -10.07 5.57
C TRP A 171 -8.34 -10.10 6.98
N PRO A 172 -8.70 -11.10 7.81
CA PRO A 172 -7.99 -11.34 9.07
C PRO A 172 -6.58 -11.85 8.80
N ASP A 173 -5.71 -11.74 9.79
CA ASP A 173 -4.32 -12.14 9.67
C ASP A 173 -4.17 -13.63 9.30
N LEU A 174 -5.05 -14.48 9.80
CA LEU A 174 -5.06 -15.92 9.46
C LEU A 174 -5.28 -16.16 7.96
N ASP A 175 -6.14 -15.39 7.31
CA ASP A 175 -6.39 -15.54 5.87
C ASP A 175 -5.17 -15.10 5.04
N VAL A 176 -4.49 -14.03 5.48
CA VAL A 176 -3.24 -13.57 4.88
C VAL A 176 -2.15 -14.64 5.01
N GLN A 177 -1.97 -15.20 6.20
CA GLN A 177 -0.97 -16.25 6.45
C GLN A 177 -1.30 -17.52 5.66
N GLY A 178 -2.57 -17.92 5.61
CA GLY A 178 -3.03 -19.04 4.78
C GLY A 178 -2.72 -18.80 3.31
N TYR A 179 -3.04 -17.63 2.78
CA TYR A 179 -2.76 -17.28 1.38
C TYR A 179 -1.25 -17.29 1.09
N ILE A 180 -0.42 -16.75 2.00
CA ILE A 180 1.04 -16.77 1.87
C ILE A 180 1.56 -18.20 1.77
N ALA A 181 1.07 -19.11 2.63
CA ALA A 181 1.49 -20.51 2.65
C ALA A 181 1.04 -21.25 1.39
N ASP A 182 -0.22 -21.08 0.97
CA ASP A 182 -0.81 -21.79 -0.17
C ASP A 182 -0.20 -21.37 -1.51
N HIS A 183 0.27 -20.14 -1.62
CA HIS A 183 0.79 -19.56 -2.87
C HIS A 183 2.30 -19.27 -2.84
N ASP A 184 2.98 -19.65 -1.77
CA ASP A 184 4.43 -19.36 -1.57
C ASP A 184 4.75 -17.88 -1.82
N VAL A 185 3.92 -16.96 -1.27
CA VAL A 185 4.06 -15.52 -1.47
C VAL A 185 5.29 -14.99 -0.74
N PRO A 186 6.16 -14.20 -1.38
CA PRO A 186 7.30 -13.59 -0.70
C PRO A 186 6.88 -12.68 0.45
N VAL A 187 7.57 -12.81 1.56
CA VAL A 187 7.40 -11.97 2.74
C VAL A 187 8.73 -11.39 3.18
N ASN A 188 8.67 -10.26 3.88
CA ASN A 188 9.84 -9.66 4.49
C ASN A 188 10.38 -10.59 5.60
N PRO A 189 11.68 -10.95 5.59
CA PRO A 189 12.26 -11.87 6.59
C PRO A 189 12.11 -11.40 8.04
N LEU A 190 11.89 -10.11 8.28
CA LEU A 190 11.66 -9.58 9.61
C LEU A 190 10.38 -10.11 10.26
N LEU A 191 9.36 -10.52 9.47
CA LEU A 191 8.17 -11.19 10.00
C LEU A 191 8.55 -12.46 10.75
N HIS A 192 9.51 -13.25 10.24
CA HIS A 192 10.02 -14.45 10.91
C HIS A 192 10.90 -14.16 12.14
N ARG A 193 11.27 -12.89 12.33
CA ARG A 193 12.03 -12.42 13.51
C ARG A 193 11.12 -11.76 14.55
N GLY A 194 9.80 -11.87 14.41
CA GLY A 194 8.82 -11.38 15.37
C GLY A 194 8.35 -9.94 15.14
N TYR A 195 8.74 -9.28 14.06
CA TYR A 195 8.16 -7.99 13.69
C TYR A 195 6.76 -8.21 13.12
N THR A 196 5.78 -7.54 13.66
CA THR A 196 4.36 -7.64 13.25
C THR A 196 3.93 -6.51 12.32
N SER A 197 4.68 -5.40 12.31
CA SER A 197 4.47 -4.25 11.41
C SER A 197 5.80 -3.64 11.03
N ILE A 198 6.09 -3.58 9.73
CA ILE A 198 7.40 -3.15 9.22
C ILE A 198 7.27 -1.81 8.48
N GLY A 199 8.19 -0.90 8.77
CA GLY A 199 8.33 0.39 8.07
C GLY A 199 9.77 0.87 8.08
N CYS A 200 9.99 2.17 8.28
CA CYS A 200 11.35 2.70 8.40
C CYS A 200 12.04 2.11 9.63
N GLN A 201 13.30 1.69 9.48
CA GLN A 201 14.08 1.02 10.53
C GLN A 201 14.13 1.82 11.86
N PRO A 202 14.41 3.16 11.85
CA PRO A 202 14.47 3.90 13.10
C PRO A 202 13.11 4.06 13.81
N CYS A 203 12.00 3.80 13.10
CA CYS A 203 10.64 3.93 13.62
C CYS A 203 9.95 2.57 13.82
N THR A 204 10.70 1.46 13.79
CA THR A 204 10.13 0.11 13.84
C THR A 204 10.93 -0.75 14.84
N HIS A 205 10.24 -1.24 15.85
CA HIS A 205 10.74 -2.13 16.88
C HIS A 205 9.88 -3.40 16.93
N LEU A 206 10.30 -4.40 17.70
CA LEU A 206 9.46 -5.53 18.04
C LEU A 206 8.22 -5.04 18.81
N PRO A 207 7.05 -5.67 18.64
CA PRO A 207 5.85 -5.27 19.36
C PRO A 207 6.05 -5.37 20.87
N GLY A 208 5.65 -4.32 21.58
CA GLY A 208 5.70 -4.29 23.05
C GLY A 208 4.40 -4.79 23.69
N ASP A 209 3.32 -4.83 22.91
CA ASP A 209 1.98 -5.30 23.29
C ASP A 209 1.54 -6.40 22.33
N PRO A 210 1.25 -7.62 22.80
CA PRO A 210 0.79 -8.71 21.95
C PRO A 210 -0.59 -8.48 21.35
N ASP A 211 -1.41 -7.63 21.96
CA ASP A 211 -2.77 -7.30 21.49
C ASP A 211 -2.77 -6.13 20.49
N ASP A 212 -1.65 -5.41 20.35
CA ASP A 212 -1.46 -4.37 19.33
C ASP A 212 -0.28 -4.72 18.41
N PRO A 213 -0.53 -5.30 17.22
CA PRO A 213 0.52 -5.61 16.25
C PRO A 213 1.38 -4.42 15.83
N ARG A 214 0.89 -3.19 16.04
CA ARG A 214 1.60 -1.96 15.67
C ARG A 214 2.26 -1.25 16.85
N SER A 215 2.22 -1.82 18.07
CA SER A 215 2.84 -1.23 19.27
C SER A 215 4.35 -0.99 19.15
N GLY A 216 5.03 -1.70 18.26
CA GLY A 216 6.45 -1.46 17.91
C GLY A 216 6.68 -0.28 16.96
N ARG A 217 5.61 0.35 16.41
CA ARG A 217 5.75 1.46 15.46
C ARG A 217 5.75 2.79 16.19
N TRP A 218 6.73 3.64 15.86
CA TRP A 218 6.91 4.97 16.46
C TRP A 218 6.94 4.96 17.99
N ALA A 219 7.44 3.89 18.61
CA ALA A 219 7.52 3.76 20.07
C ALA A 219 8.23 4.99 20.68
N GLY A 220 7.56 5.66 21.62
CA GLY A 220 8.04 6.87 22.26
C GLY A 220 7.86 8.19 21.45
N LEU A 221 7.29 8.15 20.24
CA LEU A 221 7.09 9.34 19.40
C LEU A 221 5.65 9.90 19.42
N GLY A 222 4.74 9.28 20.21
CA GLY A 222 3.35 9.74 20.32
C GLY A 222 2.53 9.65 19.02
N LYS A 223 2.96 8.83 18.06
CA LYS A 223 2.40 8.67 16.72
C LYS A 223 1.89 7.25 16.49
N THR A 224 0.79 7.10 15.76
CA THR A 224 0.18 5.80 15.46
C THR A 224 0.10 5.47 13.96
N GLU A 225 0.13 6.48 13.08
CA GLU A 225 0.05 6.32 11.62
C GLU A 225 1.01 7.25 10.88
N CYS A 226 1.41 6.87 9.67
CA CYS A 226 2.38 7.62 8.86
C CYS A 226 1.75 8.63 7.87
N GLY A 227 0.45 8.82 7.90
CA GLY A 227 -0.27 9.73 7.02
C GLY A 227 -0.56 9.23 5.60
N ILE A 228 -0.03 8.09 5.17
CA ILE A 228 -0.37 7.51 3.84
C ILE A 228 -1.84 7.08 3.78
N HIS A 229 -2.40 6.66 4.90
CA HIS A 229 -3.75 6.11 4.98
C HIS A 229 -4.78 7.08 5.57
N MET A 230 -4.37 8.30 5.88
CA MET A 230 -5.26 9.38 6.30
C MET A 230 -5.94 10.03 5.12
#